data_fb2ce1497405ecfc316099bfc0b010b5
#
_entry.id   fb2ce1497405ecfc316099bfc0b010b5
#
_cell.length_a   1.000
_cell.length_b   1.000
_cell.length_c   1.000
_cell.angle_alpha   90.00
_cell.angle_beta   90.00
_cell.angle_gamma   90.00
#
_symmetry.space_group_name_H-M   'P 1'
#
loop_
_entity.id
_entity.type
_entity.pdbx_description
1 polymer ?
#
loop_
_entity_poly.entity_id
_entity_poly.type
_entity_poly.pdbx_seq_one_letter_code
_entity_poly.pdbx_strand_id
1 'polypeptide(L)'
;MSPAIPDPVALGLARGWDVVDGPAIEHDRTFEADVVIVGSGAGGGVTAEILALSGLKVIIVEEGALKSSRDFKMREAEAYPALYQEAAARKTHDKAIGILQGRTVGGSTTINWTSSFRTPPATLAFWRARYALAGYSDAALAPWFAMMEARLSIAPWAAPANENNDLLRRGAAVLGIPTGVVPRAVRGCWNLGYCGMGCPTNAKQSMLVTTIPAALNHGATLLTRVRAQRLVFKGDRVEHLLGAALGADGHTPSGKTVLLRARHFVMAGGAINSPALLLRSNAPDPNYLLGRRTMLHPTLVSAGLFAQRVDAYAGAPQSVYSDHFLKQAPIDGAVGFLLEAPPIHPVMLATTMAGFGPAHAATMREFPHIHGLLGLLRDGFHPGSVGGSVRLKDGAPVLHYPLDDSLWDGARRALLAMAEIQFAAGARSVQPAHEAAGTYTSWGAAKKGIADLAYRVHLTRIVSAHVMGGCMLSGDPARGVVDPDGRYYGLRNLSVHDGAVFPTSIGANPQLSIYAIVARMSSLLAQALTGRPAAVPVADAG
;
A
#
# COMPACT_ATOMS: atom_id res chain seq x y z
N MET A 1 30.03 5.08 -24.35
CA MET A 1 29.54 4.98 -22.95
C MET A 1 28.05 4.75 -23.04
N SER A 2 27.51 3.68 -22.43
CA SER A 2 26.05 3.54 -22.31
C SER A 2 25.52 4.75 -21.53
N PRO A 3 24.41 5.38 -21.95
CA PRO A 3 23.84 6.50 -21.22
C PRO A 3 23.52 6.04 -19.80
N ALA A 4 23.95 6.81 -18.81
CA ALA A 4 23.62 6.54 -17.41
C ALA A 4 22.11 6.66 -17.21
N ILE A 5 21.53 5.76 -16.40
CA ILE A 5 20.10 5.85 -16.03
C ILE A 5 19.89 7.18 -15.31
N PRO A 6 18.96 8.05 -15.77
CA PRO A 6 18.65 9.29 -15.08
C PRO A 6 18.22 9.02 -13.63
N ASP A 7 18.85 9.71 -12.68
CA ASP A 7 18.51 9.59 -11.27
C ASP A 7 17.98 10.94 -10.75
N PRO A 8 16.67 11.12 -10.66
CA PRO A 8 16.07 12.40 -10.25
C PRO A 8 16.46 12.80 -8.83
N VAL A 9 16.72 11.84 -7.93
CA VAL A 9 17.16 12.13 -6.56
C VAL A 9 18.59 12.67 -6.55
N ALA A 10 19.53 11.99 -7.21
CA ALA A 10 20.91 12.44 -7.29
C ALA A 10 21.03 13.80 -8.00
N LEU A 11 20.27 14.00 -9.08
CA LEU A 11 20.23 15.27 -9.80
C LEU A 11 19.64 16.41 -8.96
N GLY A 12 18.58 16.14 -8.23
CA GLY A 12 17.92 17.12 -7.37
C GLY A 12 18.81 17.56 -6.20
N LEU A 13 19.46 16.60 -5.53
CA LEU A 13 20.43 16.92 -4.47
C LEU A 13 21.59 17.77 -5.00
N ALA A 14 22.11 17.45 -6.19
CA ALA A 14 23.16 18.25 -6.83
C ALA A 14 22.69 19.66 -7.21
N ARG A 15 21.39 19.87 -7.41
CA ARG A 15 20.77 21.19 -7.67
C ARG A 15 20.41 21.95 -6.40
N GLY A 16 20.66 21.39 -5.23
CA GLY A 16 20.43 22.05 -3.95
C GLY A 16 19.02 21.90 -3.40
N TRP A 17 18.34 20.76 -3.60
CA TRP A 17 17.09 20.47 -2.88
C TRP A 17 17.26 20.67 -1.37
N ASP A 18 16.26 21.25 -0.73
CA ASP A 18 16.24 21.43 0.73
C ASP A 18 15.86 20.10 1.40
N VAL A 19 16.87 19.29 1.68
CA VAL A 19 16.75 17.99 2.34
C VAL A 19 17.56 18.02 3.64
N VAL A 20 16.88 17.83 4.76
CA VAL A 20 17.50 17.75 6.09
C VAL A 20 17.37 16.33 6.60
N ASP A 21 18.51 15.69 6.87
CA ASP A 21 18.56 14.32 7.34
C ASP A 21 18.71 14.27 8.88
N GLY A 22 17.96 13.42 9.55
CA GLY A 22 17.95 13.31 11.03
C GLY A 22 19.33 13.24 11.68
N PRO A 23 20.28 12.40 11.21
CA PRO A 23 21.64 12.35 11.75
C PRO A 23 22.44 13.64 11.64
N ALA A 24 22.09 14.53 10.71
CA ALA A 24 22.73 15.83 10.56
C ALA A 24 22.13 16.92 11.46
N ILE A 25 21.10 16.60 12.25
CA ILE A 25 20.49 17.52 13.21
C ILE A 25 21.28 17.45 14.53
N GLU A 26 22.17 18.43 14.73
CA GLU A 26 23.06 18.48 15.89
C GLU A 26 22.41 19.08 17.15
N HIS A 27 21.37 19.91 16.96
CA HIS A 27 20.64 20.61 18.03
C HIS A 27 19.14 20.54 17.79
N ASP A 28 18.32 20.81 18.80
CA ASP A 28 16.89 20.97 18.65
C ASP A 28 16.58 22.03 17.61
N ARG A 29 15.66 21.75 16.69
CA ARG A 29 15.32 22.64 15.58
C ARG A 29 13.84 22.93 15.51
N THR A 30 13.53 24.16 15.16
CA THR A 30 12.15 24.59 14.84
C THR A 30 12.06 24.90 13.35
N PHE A 31 10.98 24.40 12.72
CA PHE A 31 10.66 24.69 11.32
C PHE A 31 9.26 25.29 11.23
N GLU A 32 9.06 26.19 10.27
CA GLU A 32 7.77 26.83 10.00
C GLU A 32 7.41 26.74 8.52
N ALA A 33 6.15 26.42 8.23
CA ALA A 33 5.61 26.29 6.88
C ALA A 33 4.14 26.72 6.81
N ASP A 34 3.60 26.78 5.59
CA ASP A 34 2.15 26.85 5.41
C ASP A 34 1.52 25.50 5.73
N VAL A 35 2.15 24.41 5.25
CA VAL A 35 1.65 23.05 5.47
C VAL A 35 2.79 22.10 5.87
N VAL A 36 2.54 21.33 6.94
CA VAL A 36 3.39 20.19 7.34
C VAL A 36 2.67 18.90 6.98
N ILE A 37 3.35 18.03 6.22
CA ILE A 37 2.86 16.72 5.78
C ILE A 37 3.64 15.64 6.50
N VAL A 38 2.97 14.73 7.20
CA VAL A 38 3.58 13.60 7.90
C VAL A 38 3.46 12.35 7.04
N GLY A 39 4.57 11.92 6.48
CA GLY A 39 4.70 10.80 5.55
C GLY A 39 4.84 11.25 4.09
N SER A 40 5.71 10.58 3.36
CA SER A 40 6.05 10.85 1.96
C SER A 40 5.48 9.80 0.99
N GLY A 41 4.60 8.91 1.45
CA GLY A 41 3.99 7.84 0.68
C GLY A 41 3.00 8.32 -0.38
N ALA A 42 2.12 7.40 -0.81
CA ALA A 42 1.14 7.63 -1.88
C ALA A 42 0.35 8.94 -1.72
N GLY A 43 -0.20 9.18 -0.53
CA GLY A 43 -0.96 10.41 -0.26
C GLY A 43 -0.07 11.62 -0.03
N GLY A 44 0.98 11.46 0.80
CA GLY A 44 1.87 12.58 1.15
C GLY A 44 2.62 13.15 -0.06
N GLY A 45 3.07 12.30 -0.97
CA GLY A 45 3.74 12.73 -2.19
C GLY A 45 2.82 13.53 -3.12
N VAL A 46 1.59 13.05 -3.36
CA VAL A 46 0.59 13.77 -4.17
C VAL A 46 0.22 15.11 -3.53
N THR A 47 0.00 15.11 -2.21
CA THR A 47 -0.29 16.33 -1.46
C THR A 47 0.84 17.34 -1.57
N ALA A 48 2.09 16.90 -1.39
CA ALA A 48 3.26 17.75 -1.43
C ALA A 48 3.42 18.44 -2.80
N GLU A 49 3.27 17.69 -3.90
CA GLU A 49 3.36 18.22 -5.25
C GLU A 49 2.30 19.30 -5.49
N ILE A 50 1.02 18.99 -5.23
CA ILE A 50 -0.09 19.93 -5.50
C ILE A 50 0.05 21.20 -4.67
N LEU A 51 0.39 21.10 -3.41
CA LEU A 51 0.52 22.27 -2.52
C LEU A 51 1.74 23.12 -2.87
N ALA A 52 2.89 22.51 -3.15
CA ALA A 52 4.09 23.23 -3.54
C ALA A 52 3.92 23.94 -4.91
N LEU A 53 3.32 23.25 -5.90
CA LEU A 53 2.95 23.86 -7.19
C LEU A 53 1.98 25.04 -7.02
N SER A 54 1.12 25.00 -6.01
CA SER A 54 0.18 26.09 -5.69
C SER A 54 0.85 27.25 -4.93
N GLY A 55 2.17 27.24 -4.75
CA GLY A 55 2.96 28.31 -4.12
C GLY A 55 2.97 28.30 -2.60
N LEU A 56 2.54 27.21 -1.96
CA LEU A 56 2.59 27.05 -0.51
C LEU A 56 3.96 26.56 -0.06
N LYS A 57 4.46 27.06 1.08
CA LYS A 57 5.64 26.53 1.74
C LYS A 57 5.28 25.21 2.41
N VAL A 58 5.85 24.11 1.90
CA VAL A 58 5.54 22.75 2.33
C VAL A 58 6.75 22.13 3.02
N ILE A 59 6.53 21.46 4.16
CA ILE A 59 7.52 20.60 4.81
C ILE A 59 6.97 19.18 4.85
N ILE A 60 7.75 18.22 4.36
CA ILE A 60 7.45 16.79 4.38
C ILE A 60 8.30 16.15 5.48
N VAL A 61 7.68 15.42 6.40
CA VAL A 61 8.35 14.69 7.49
C VAL A 61 8.28 13.21 7.21
N GLU A 62 9.42 12.57 6.97
CA GLU A 62 9.53 11.14 6.66
C GLU A 62 10.44 10.43 7.68
N GLU A 63 9.94 9.32 8.23
CA GLU A 63 10.70 8.50 9.18
C GLU A 63 11.81 7.70 8.50
N GLY A 64 11.59 7.28 7.26
CA GLY A 64 12.54 6.53 6.46
C GLY A 64 13.62 7.40 5.82
N ALA A 65 14.66 6.75 5.30
CA ALA A 65 15.74 7.42 4.60
C ALA A 65 15.37 7.78 3.16
N LEU A 66 16.00 8.83 2.63
CA LEU A 66 16.01 9.10 1.19
C LEU A 66 16.97 8.13 0.51
N LYS A 67 16.48 7.40 -0.47
CA LYS A 67 17.22 6.45 -1.30
C LYS A 67 17.18 6.89 -2.76
N SER A 68 18.17 6.47 -3.53
CA SER A 68 18.21 6.66 -4.98
C SER A 68 18.26 5.30 -5.70
N SER A 69 18.18 5.29 -7.01
CA SER A 69 18.34 4.07 -7.81
C SER A 69 19.64 3.32 -7.52
N ARG A 70 20.69 4.05 -7.12
CA ARG A 70 22.01 3.50 -6.79
C ARG A 70 22.01 2.66 -5.50
N ASP A 71 21.03 2.87 -4.61
CA ASP A 71 20.89 2.15 -3.35
C ASP A 71 20.14 0.82 -3.52
N PHE A 72 19.45 0.61 -4.65
CA PHE A 72 18.62 -0.58 -4.88
C PHE A 72 19.44 -1.69 -5.54
N LYS A 73 19.81 -2.69 -4.75
CA LYS A 73 20.73 -3.77 -5.13
C LYS A 73 20.04 -5.06 -5.55
N MET A 74 18.70 -5.11 -5.63
CA MET A 74 17.93 -6.31 -5.97
C MET A 74 18.22 -7.50 -5.04
N ARG A 75 18.44 -7.24 -3.74
CA ARG A 75 18.73 -8.24 -2.71
C ARG A 75 17.74 -8.08 -1.56
N GLU A 76 17.00 -9.16 -1.26
CA GLU A 76 16.02 -9.17 -0.17
C GLU A 76 16.65 -8.84 1.19
N ALA A 77 17.84 -9.39 1.46
CA ALA A 77 18.57 -9.17 2.71
C ALA A 77 18.96 -7.68 2.96
N GLU A 78 19.09 -6.89 1.90
CA GLU A 78 19.38 -5.45 1.99
C GLU A 78 18.10 -4.62 1.95
N ALA A 79 17.13 -5.01 1.10
CA ALA A 79 15.92 -4.24 0.87
C ALA A 79 14.95 -4.28 2.06
N TYR A 80 14.73 -5.45 2.67
CA TYR A 80 13.75 -5.58 3.75
C TYR A 80 14.13 -4.76 4.97
N PRO A 81 15.35 -4.81 5.52
CA PRO A 81 15.73 -3.94 6.65
C PRO A 81 15.73 -2.46 6.31
N ALA A 82 16.10 -2.09 5.07
CA ALA A 82 16.30 -0.70 4.70
C ALA A 82 15.02 0.03 4.26
N LEU A 83 14.02 -0.69 3.71
CA LEU A 83 12.89 -0.08 3.01
C LEU A 83 11.53 -0.40 3.64
N TYR A 84 11.44 -1.39 4.54
CA TYR A 84 10.18 -1.86 5.08
C TYR A 84 10.03 -1.57 6.57
N GLN A 85 8.80 -1.38 7.00
CA GLN A 85 8.44 -1.32 8.41
C GLN A 85 8.81 -2.66 9.08
N GLU A 86 9.52 -2.57 10.20
CA GLU A 86 9.96 -3.76 10.98
C GLU A 86 10.68 -4.81 10.12
N ALA A 87 11.48 -4.36 9.14
CA ALA A 87 12.22 -5.23 8.21
C ALA A 87 11.32 -6.26 7.49
N ALA A 88 10.12 -5.88 7.08
CA ALA A 88 9.06 -6.72 6.50
C ALA A 88 8.48 -7.77 7.47
N ALA A 89 8.75 -7.67 8.77
CA ALA A 89 8.24 -8.59 9.79
C ALA A 89 7.01 -8.07 10.56
N ARG A 90 6.44 -6.91 10.15
CA ARG A 90 5.22 -6.37 10.76
C ARG A 90 4.07 -7.36 10.67
N LYS A 91 3.34 -7.54 11.76
CA LYS A 91 2.20 -8.46 11.86
C LYS A 91 1.06 -7.85 12.68
N THR A 92 -0.14 -8.44 12.57
CA THR A 92 -1.22 -8.20 13.52
C THR A 92 -0.80 -8.61 14.94
N HIS A 93 -1.54 -8.12 15.95
CA HIS A 93 -1.25 -8.36 17.37
C HIS A 93 -1.11 -9.84 17.72
N ASP A 94 -1.98 -10.66 17.18
CA ASP A 94 -1.99 -12.12 17.32
C ASP A 94 -0.97 -12.81 16.39
N LYS A 95 -0.22 -12.04 15.59
CA LYS A 95 0.76 -12.52 14.60
C LYS A 95 0.19 -13.38 13.47
N ALA A 96 -1.12 -13.37 13.29
CA ALA A 96 -1.82 -14.19 12.29
C ALA A 96 -1.62 -13.67 10.85
N ILE A 97 -1.51 -12.36 10.66
CA ILE A 97 -1.40 -11.73 9.33
C ILE A 97 -0.09 -10.97 9.22
N GLY A 98 0.73 -11.33 8.22
CA GLY A 98 1.92 -10.57 7.85
C GLY A 98 1.55 -9.29 7.07
N ILE A 99 2.19 -8.16 7.38
CA ILE A 99 1.85 -6.86 6.79
C ILE A 99 3.08 -6.24 6.14
N LEU A 100 3.03 -6.02 4.83
CA LEU A 100 4.08 -5.34 4.08
C LEU A 100 3.76 -3.85 3.94
N GLN A 101 4.63 -3.00 4.48
CA GLN A 101 4.54 -1.55 4.37
C GLN A 101 5.92 -0.92 4.20
N GLY A 102 6.00 0.14 3.40
CA GLY A 102 7.24 0.89 3.18
C GLY A 102 7.59 1.80 4.37
N ARG A 103 8.90 1.96 4.60
CA ARG A 103 9.52 2.89 5.53
C ARG A 103 10.73 3.53 4.85
N THR A 104 10.48 4.41 3.94
CA THR A 104 11.45 5.10 3.09
C THR A 104 10.77 6.28 2.42
N VAL A 105 11.51 7.25 1.92
CA VAL A 105 10.92 8.30 1.07
C VAL A 105 10.17 7.67 -0.10
N GLY A 106 8.96 8.16 -0.36
CA GLY A 106 8.00 7.54 -1.27
C GLY A 106 7.13 6.44 -0.62
N GLY A 107 7.39 6.06 0.64
CA GLY A 107 6.61 5.07 1.38
C GLY A 107 6.47 3.74 0.64
N SER A 108 5.30 3.12 0.73
CA SER A 108 5.01 1.85 0.03
C SER A 108 5.06 1.96 -1.49
N THR A 109 5.00 3.15 -2.10
CA THR A 109 5.13 3.29 -3.56
C THR A 109 6.54 2.96 -4.05
N THR A 110 7.55 3.08 -3.19
CA THR A 110 8.94 2.72 -3.50
C THR A 110 9.15 1.20 -3.56
N ILE A 111 8.32 0.41 -2.86
CA ILE A 111 8.48 -1.04 -2.73
C ILE A 111 7.33 -1.86 -3.32
N ASN A 112 6.26 -1.26 -3.80
CA ASN A 112 5.11 -1.97 -4.37
C ASN A 112 5.40 -2.53 -5.78
N TRP A 113 4.44 -3.29 -6.31
CA TRP A 113 4.53 -3.91 -7.63
C TRP A 113 3.76 -3.15 -8.71
N THR A 114 3.40 -1.88 -8.46
CA THR A 114 2.85 -0.91 -9.41
C THR A 114 1.44 -1.16 -9.93
N SER A 115 0.72 -2.20 -9.50
CA SER A 115 -0.67 -2.47 -9.90
C SER A 115 -1.58 -1.28 -9.56
N SER A 116 -2.31 -0.74 -10.54
CA SER A 116 -2.98 0.56 -10.44
C SER A 116 -4.41 0.48 -10.94
N PHE A 117 -5.31 0.04 -10.09
CA PHE A 117 -6.74 -0.03 -10.40
C PHE A 117 -7.48 1.22 -9.92
N ARG A 118 -8.43 1.71 -10.73
CA ARG A 118 -9.44 2.67 -10.25
C ARG A 118 -10.31 1.99 -9.20
N THR A 119 -10.87 2.76 -8.28
CA THR A 119 -11.86 2.22 -7.34
C THR A 119 -13.04 1.63 -8.13
N PRO A 120 -13.40 0.35 -7.94
CA PRO A 120 -14.51 -0.25 -8.65
C PRO A 120 -15.82 0.53 -8.48
N PRO A 121 -16.62 0.73 -9.54
CA PRO A 121 -17.89 1.48 -9.47
C PRO A 121 -18.84 0.97 -8.39
N ALA A 122 -18.91 -0.35 -8.16
CA ALA A 122 -19.71 -0.95 -7.09
C ALA A 122 -19.24 -0.53 -5.69
N THR A 123 -17.93 -0.40 -5.47
CA THR A 123 -17.35 0.11 -4.22
C THR A 123 -17.75 1.57 -4.01
N LEU A 124 -17.65 2.42 -5.03
CA LEU A 124 -18.07 3.83 -4.94
C LEU A 124 -19.58 3.95 -4.68
N ALA A 125 -20.40 3.13 -5.31
CA ALA A 125 -21.84 3.10 -5.06
C ALA A 125 -22.15 2.71 -3.61
N PHE A 126 -21.47 1.68 -3.08
CA PHE A 126 -21.60 1.27 -1.69
C PHE A 126 -21.17 2.38 -0.72
N TRP A 127 -20.04 3.06 -0.97
CA TRP A 127 -19.57 4.17 -0.13
C TRP A 127 -20.53 5.33 -0.12
N ARG A 128 -21.10 5.72 -1.28
CA ARG A 128 -22.11 6.79 -1.35
C ARG A 128 -23.35 6.47 -0.52
N ALA A 129 -23.86 5.25 -0.67
CA ALA A 129 -25.07 4.83 0.04
C ALA A 129 -24.84 4.66 1.56
N ARG A 130 -23.70 4.07 1.95
CA ARG A 130 -23.46 3.65 3.33
C ARG A 130 -22.80 4.73 4.18
N TYR A 131 -21.98 5.61 3.58
CA TYR A 131 -21.16 6.61 4.30
C TYR A 131 -21.45 8.04 3.89
N ALA A 132 -22.57 8.31 3.21
CA ALA A 132 -22.98 9.63 2.77
C ALA A 132 -21.90 10.39 1.96
N LEU A 133 -21.21 9.69 1.06
CA LEU A 133 -20.12 10.22 0.24
C LEU A 133 -20.64 10.66 -1.15
N ALA A 134 -21.54 11.64 -1.21
CA ALA A 134 -22.22 12.06 -2.43
C ALA A 134 -21.26 12.43 -3.59
N GLY A 135 -20.11 13.04 -3.28
CA GLY A 135 -19.08 13.43 -4.26
C GLY A 135 -18.18 12.29 -4.76
N TYR A 136 -18.44 11.03 -4.39
CA TYR A 136 -17.61 9.86 -4.71
C TYR A 136 -18.25 8.96 -5.78
N SER A 137 -18.87 9.55 -6.81
CA SER A 137 -19.31 8.78 -7.98
C SER A 137 -18.14 8.52 -8.94
N ASP A 138 -18.29 7.53 -9.81
CA ASP A 138 -17.33 7.26 -10.88
C ASP A 138 -17.09 8.50 -11.74
N ALA A 139 -18.16 9.18 -12.15
CA ALA A 139 -18.08 10.42 -12.93
C ALA A 139 -17.38 11.57 -12.17
N ALA A 140 -17.63 11.71 -10.87
CA ALA A 140 -17.01 12.78 -10.07
C ALA A 140 -15.50 12.53 -9.82
N LEU A 141 -15.08 11.29 -9.76
CA LEU A 141 -13.67 10.93 -9.55
C LEU A 141 -12.91 10.71 -10.85
N ALA A 142 -13.57 10.50 -11.99
CA ALA A 142 -12.93 10.24 -13.28
C ALA A 142 -11.85 11.27 -13.68
N PRO A 143 -12.04 12.60 -13.50
CA PRO A 143 -11.00 13.58 -13.82
C PRO A 143 -9.74 13.40 -12.96
N TRP A 144 -9.90 13.06 -11.68
CA TRP A 144 -8.79 12.85 -10.74
C TRP A 144 -8.03 11.56 -11.03
N PHE A 145 -8.74 10.50 -11.43
CA PHE A 145 -8.11 9.28 -11.93
C PHE A 145 -7.31 9.57 -13.20
N ALA A 146 -7.90 10.22 -14.19
CA ALA A 146 -7.23 10.55 -15.44
C ALA A 146 -5.98 11.42 -15.23
N MET A 147 -6.06 12.41 -14.33
CA MET A 147 -4.92 13.25 -13.97
C MET A 147 -3.77 12.41 -13.39
N MET A 148 -4.05 11.53 -12.45
CA MET A 148 -3.01 10.72 -11.81
C MET A 148 -2.50 9.60 -12.71
N GLU A 149 -3.33 9.04 -13.58
CA GLU A 149 -2.90 8.10 -14.63
C GLU A 149 -1.91 8.75 -15.58
N ALA A 150 -2.20 9.96 -16.05
CA ALA A 150 -1.30 10.73 -16.89
C ALA A 150 0.00 11.09 -16.15
N ARG A 151 -0.11 11.62 -14.92
CA ARG A 151 1.04 12.03 -14.11
C ARG A 151 2.02 10.90 -13.82
N LEU A 152 1.52 9.68 -13.59
CA LEU A 152 2.31 8.52 -13.19
C LEU A 152 2.49 7.50 -14.32
N SER A 153 2.19 7.88 -15.56
CA SER A 153 2.32 7.00 -16.74
C SER A 153 1.62 5.64 -16.53
N ILE A 154 0.42 5.66 -15.93
CA ILE A 154 -0.34 4.43 -15.67
C ILE A 154 -1.04 3.99 -16.95
N ALA A 155 -0.69 2.81 -17.41
CA ALA A 155 -1.29 2.19 -18.61
C ALA A 155 -1.31 0.66 -18.45
N PRO A 156 -2.14 -0.05 -19.20
CA PRO A 156 -2.09 -1.51 -19.27
C PRO A 156 -0.68 -1.99 -19.61
N TRP A 157 -0.23 -3.07 -18.97
CA TRP A 157 1.11 -3.62 -19.20
C TRP A 157 1.25 -4.06 -20.68
N ALA A 158 2.22 -3.52 -21.38
CA ALA A 158 2.36 -3.70 -22.83
C ALA A 158 3.27 -4.86 -23.25
N ALA A 159 4.16 -5.34 -22.36
CA ALA A 159 5.02 -6.47 -22.69
C ALA A 159 4.30 -7.81 -22.44
N PRO A 160 4.74 -8.91 -23.06
CA PRO A 160 4.23 -10.24 -22.75
C PRO A 160 4.32 -10.54 -21.25
N ALA A 161 3.31 -11.22 -20.72
CA ALA A 161 3.34 -11.70 -19.35
C ALA A 161 4.50 -12.70 -19.17
N ASN A 162 5.19 -12.63 -17.99
CA ASN A 162 6.14 -13.67 -17.65
C ASN A 162 5.42 -15.00 -17.40
N GLU A 163 6.14 -16.12 -17.38
CA GLU A 163 5.55 -17.46 -17.26
C GLU A 163 4.63 -17.56 -16.02
N ASN A 164 5.04 -16.96 -14.87
CA ASN A 164 4.22 -16.97 -13.65
C ASN A 164 2.83 -16.33 -13.87
N ASN A 165 2.75 -15.22 -14.58
CA ASN A 165 1.49 -14.53 -14.87
C ASN A 165 0.72 -15.21 -16.02
N ASP A 166 1.45 -15.76 -17.01
CA ASP A 166 0.83 -16.44 -18.14
C ASP A 166 0.17 -17.76 -17.73
N LEU A 167 0.68 -18.46 -16.73
CA LEU A 167 0.06 -19.63 -16.13
C LEU A 167 -1.33 -19.31 -15.54
N LEU A 168 -1.50 -18.16 -14.87
CA LEU A 168 -2.82 -17.71 -14.44
C LEU A 168 -3.75 -17.53 -15.65
N ARG A 169 -3.31 -16.85 -16.71
CA ARG A 169 -4.10 -16.60 -17.91
C ARG A 169 -4.51 -17.90 -18.62
N ARG A 170 -3.55 -18.84 -18.80
CA ARG A 170 -3.80 -20.13 -19.45
C ARG A 170 -4.74 -21.02 -18.65
N GLY A 171 -4.50 -21.15 -17.33
CA GLY A 171 -5.36 -21.97 -16.46
C GLY A 171 -6.77 -21.41 -16.34
N ALA A 172 -6.92 -20.10 -16.22
CA ALA A 172 -8.21 -19.44 -16.22
C ALA A 172 -8.96 -19.63 -17.55
N ALA A 173 -8.26 -19.53 -18.69
CA ALA A 173 -8.86 -19.72 -20.02
C ALA A 173 -9.43 -21.13 -20.20
N VAL A 174 -8.75 -22.18 -19.72
CA VAL A 174 -9.26 -23.56 -19.75
C VAL A 174 -10.58 -23.70 -19.01
N LEU A 175 -10.76 -22.90 -17.93
CA LEU A 175 -11.97 -22.92 -17.10
C LEU A 175 -13.03 -21.90 -17.53
N GLY A 176 -12.81 -21.17 -18.63
CA GLY A 176 -13.72 -20.10 -19.07
C GLY A 176 -13.74 -18.88 -18.13
N ILE A 177 -12.73 -18.70 -17.29
CA ILE A 177 -12.61 -17.57 -16.36
C ILE A 177 -11.92 -16.41 -17.07
N PRO A 178 -12.56 -15.22 -17.16
CA PRO A 178 -11.96 -14.06 -17.81
C PRO A 178 -10.76 -13.51 -17.02
N THR A 179 -9.75 -13.08 -17.75
CA THR A 179 -8.57 -12.40 -17.23
C THR A 179 -8.36 -11.06 -17.89
N GLY A 180 -7.72 -10.14 -17.21
CA GLY A 180 -7.34 -8.83 -17.72
C GLY A 180 -5.86 -8.54 -17.55
N VAL A 181 -5.39 -7.51 -18.25
CA VAL A 181 -4.04 -6.97 -18.13
C VAL A 181 -4.01 -5.90 -17.06
N VAL A 182 -3.09 -6.01 -16.12
CA VAL A 182 -2.98 -5.05 -15.00
C VAL A 182 -2.46 -3.71 -15.49
N PRO A 183 -3.12 -2.57 -15.22
CA PRO A 183 -2.55 -1.24 -15.42
C PRO A 183 -1.42 -1.01 -14.42
N ARG A 184 -0.30 -0.45 -14.90
CA ARG A 184 0.92 -0.30 -14.09
C ARG A 184 1.48 1.11 -14.15
N ALA A 185 1.91 1.63 -13.01
CA ALA A 185 2.61 2.91 -12.86
C ALA A 185 4.11 2.76 -13.21
N VAL A 186 4.44 2.67 -14.50
CA VAL A 186 5.81 2.47 -14.98
C VAL A 186 6.06 3.21 -16.29
N ARG A 187 7.31 3.68 -16.49
CA ARG A 187 7.78 4.28 -17.74
C ARG A 187 9.17 3.70 -18.07
N GLY A 188 9.34 3.13 -19.28
CA GLY A 188 10.60 2.52 -19.69
C GLY A 188 11.05 1.34 -18.81
N CYS A 189 10.13 0.47 -18.41
CA CYS A 189 10.42 -0.66 -17.53
C CYS A 189 11.30 -1.71 -18.22
N TRP A 190 12.39 -2.12 -17.56
CA TRP A 190 13.33 -3.13 -18.06
C TRP A 190 12.90 -4.57 -17.76
N ASN A 191 11.71 -4.77 -17.21
CA ASN A 191 11.15 -6.08 -16.93
C ASN A 191 11.99 -6.95 -15.96
N LEU A 192 12.62 -6.33 -14.96
CA LEU A 192 13.55 -7.01 -14.06
C LEU A 192 12.87 -7.91 -13.01
N GLY A 193 11.65 -7.57 -12.57
CA GLY A 193 10.93 -8.32 -11.53
C GLY A 193 11.15 -7.89 -10.07
N TYR A 194 12.10 -7.00 -9.79
CA TYR A 194 12.54 -6.63 -8.44
C TYR A 194 11.84 -5.40 -7.86
N CYS A 195 10.61 -5.10 -8.26
CA CYS A 195 9.88 -3.92 -7.83
C CYS A 195 9.77 -3.78 -6.30
N GLY A 196 9.63 -4.88 -5.57
CA GLY A 196 9.56 -4.91 -4.11
C GLY A 196 10.86 -4.53 -3.38
N MET A 197 11.98 -4.43 -4.10
CA MET A 197 13.30 -4.09 -3.53
C MET A 197 13.78 -2.69 -3.93
N GLY A 198 12.86 -1.83 -4.40
CA GLY A 198 13.19 -0.59 -5.09
C GLY A 198 13.49 -0.82 -6.57
N CYS A 199 13.36 0.24 -7.38
CA CYS A 199 13.57 0.15 -8.82
C CYS A 199 14.94 0.73 -9.20
N PRO A 200 15.94 -0.10 -9.56
CA PRO A 200 17.28 0.39 -9.87
C PRO A 200 17.37 1.17 -11.19
N THR A 201 16.31 1.12 -12.01
CA THR A 201 16.24 1.83 -13.30
C THR A 201 15.35 3.07 -13.29
N ASN A 202 14.77 3.43 -12.13
CA ASN A 202 13.79 4.52 -11.97
C ASN A 202 12.54 4.40 -12.88
N ALA A 203 12.34 3.24 -13.49
CA ALA A 203 11.17 2.99 -14.34
C ALA A 203 9.85 3.01 -13.58
N LYS A 204 9.86 2.57 -12.30
CA LYS A 204 8.69 2.63 -11.42
C LYS A 204 8.36 4.09 -11.07
N GLN A 205 7.16 4.53 -11.43
CA GLN A 205 6.68 5.89 -11.19
C GLN A 205 6.15 6.03 -9.75
N SER A 206 7.04 5.77 -8.78
CA SER A 206 6.78 5.95 -7.35
C SER A 206 6.85 7.43 -6.97
N MET A 207 6.32 7.77 -5.80
CA MET A 207 6.43 9.13 -5.25
C MET A 207 7.89 9.57 -5.12
N LEU A 208 8.82 8.64 -4.90
CA LEU A 208 10.26 8.89 -4.80
C LEU A 208 10.85 9.54 -6.07
N VAL A 209 10.34 9.17 -7.25
CA VAL A 209 10.90 9.61 -8.54
C VAL A 209 9.98 10.57 -9.31
N THR A 210 8.78 10.84 -8.79
CA THR A 210 7.79 11.70 -9.45
C THR A 210 7.39 12.90 -8.59
N THR A 211 6.44 12.73 -7.68
CA THR A 211 5.80 13.82 -6.93
C THR A 211 6.71 14.48 -5.90
N ILE A 212 7.55 13.71 -5.19
CA ILE A 212 8.50 14.28 -4.22
C ILE A 212 9.56 15.14 -4.93
N PRO A 213 10.24 14.66 -6.01
CA PRO A 213 11.08 15.52 -6.83
C PRO A 213 10.39 16.79 -7.32
N ALA A 214 9.15 16.70 -7.79
CA ALA A 214 8.39 17.86 -8.24
C ALA A 214 8.15 18.87 -7.10
N ALA A 215 7.72 18.40 -5.92
CA ALA A 215 7.54 19.26 -4.75
C ALA A 215 8.84 19.96 -4.33
N LEU A 216 9.97 19.23 -4.31
CA LEU A 216 11.29 19.79 -3.96
C LEU A 216 11.79 20.79 -4.98
N ASN A 217 11.54 20.57 -6.28
CA ASN A 217 11.84 21.54 -7.33
C ASN A 217 11.03 22.84 -7.20
N HIS A 218 9.89 22.80 -6.48
CA HIS A 218 9.04 23.96 -6.20
C HIS A 218 9.21 24.48 -4.76
N GLY A 219 10.37 24.20 -4.13
CA GLY A 219 10.78 24.79 -2.85
C GLY A 219 10.21 24.10 -1.60
N ALA A 220 9.67 22.90 -1.72
CA ALA A 220 9.36 22.10 -0.53
C ALA A 220 10.63 21.68 0.21
N THR A 221 10.54 21.51 1.54
CA THR A 221 11.59 20.96 2.38
C THR A 221 11.26 19.50 2.71
N LEU A 222 12.23 18.60 2.65
CA LEU A 222 12.10 17.21 3.04
C LEU A 222 12.96 16.91 4.28
N LEU A 223 12.31 16.52 5.37
CA LEU A 223 12.98 16.02 6.57
C LEU A 223 12.96 14.49 6.52
N THR A 224 14.13 13.85 6.37
CA THR A 224 14.28 12.39 6.36
C THR A 224 14.84 11.89 7.67
N ARG A 225 14.54 10.65 8.03
CA ARG A 225 14.89 10.07 9.33
C ARG A 225 14.46 10.97 10.51
N VAL A 226 13.26 11.57 10.36
CA VAL A 226 12.58 12.33 11.40
C VAL A 226 11.23 11.68 11.69
N ARG A 227 11.08 11.16 12.91
CA ARG A 227 9.85 10.47 13.35
C ARG A 227 8.89 11.45 13.99
N ALA A 228 7.70 11.60 13.41
CA ALA A 228 6.60 12.32 14.03
C ALA A 228 6.16 11.60 15.33
N GLN A 229 6.24 12.29 16.45
CA GLN A 229 5.94 11.71 17.77
C GLN A 229 4.57 12.08 18.27
N ARG A 230 4.22 13.39 18.24
CA ARG A 230 3.00 13.89 18.85
C ARG A 230 2.57 15.22 18.25
N LEU A 231 1.27 15.37 17.98
CA LEU A 231 0.62 16.65 17.75
C LEU A 231 0.24 17.29 19.09
N VAL A 232 0.44 18.57 19.23
CA VAL A 232 0.02 19.37 20.40
C VAL A 232 -1.14 20.24 19.96
N PHE A 233 -2.23 20.21 20.74
CA PHE A 233 -3.46 20.92 20.42
C PHE A 233 -3.64 22.14 21.33
N LYS A 234 -4.24 23.21 20.75
CA LYS A 234 -4.73 24.38 21.47
C LYS A 234 -6.16 24.68 20.98
N GLY A 235 -7.13 24.36 21.84
CA GLY A 235 -8.53 24.38 21.44
C GLY A 235 -8.81 23.41 20.28
N ASP A 236 -9.43 23.89 19.24
CA ASP A 236 -9.78 23.14 18.03
C ASP A 236 -8.71 23.19 16.92
N ARG A 237 -7.45 23.42 17.28
CA ARG A 237 -6.34 23.53 16.35
C ARG A 237 -5.12 22.72 16.80
N VAL A 238 -4.39 22.18 15.85
CA VAL A 238 -3.01 21.76 16.06
C VAL A 238 -2.15 23.01 16.19
N GLU A 239 -1.43 23.14 17.31
CA GLU A 239 -0.49 24.24 17.55
C GLU A 239 0.87 23.93 16.93
N HIS A 240 1.38 22.70 17.13
CA HIS A 240 2.61 22.23 16.54
C HIS A 240 2.69 20.70 16.52
N LEU A 241 3.62 20.18 15.72
CA LEU A 241 4.02 18.78 15.71
C LEU A 241 5.40 18.65 16.36
N LEU A 242 5.53 17.72 17.30
CA LEU A 242 6.82 17.29 17.85
C LEU A 242 7.31 16.06 17.07
N GLY A 243 8.55 16.11 16.60
CA GLY A 243 9.27 15.03 15.98
C GLY A 243 10.58 14.73 16.69
N ALA A 244 11.14 13.55 16.48
CA ALA A 244 12.47 13.16 16.92
C ALA A 244 13.36 12.89 15.71
N ALA A 245 14.54 13.50 15.69
CA ALA A 245 15.59 13.11 14.77
C ALA A 245 16.10 11.72 15.12
N LEU A 246 16.30 10.87 14.11
CA LEU A 246 16.83 9.51 14.27
C LEU A 246 18.34 9.50 13.97
N GLY A 247 19.05 8.59 14.61
CA GLY A 247 20.46 8.36 14.38
C GLY A 247 20.78 7.73 13.01
N ALA A 248 22.04 7.43 12.78
CA ALA A 248 22.54 6.85 11.53
C ALA A 248 21.91 5.47 11.20
N ASP A 249 21.52 4.72 12.23
CA ASP A 249 20.80 3.45 12.10
C ASP A 249 19.36 3.63 11.57
N GLY A 250 18.84 4.87 11.55
CA GLY A 250 17.49 5.22 11.14
C GLY A 250 16.39 4.74 12.09
N HIS A 251 16.72 4.24 13.27
CA HIS A 251 15.77 3.66 14.25
C HIS A 251 15.82 4.33 15.62
N THR A 252 17.01 4.52 16.15
CA THR A 252 17.24 5.05 17.48
C THR A 252 17.11 6.58 17.47
N PRO A 253 16.29 7.18 18.35
CA PRO A 253 16.26 8.64 18.49
C PRO A 253 17.65 9.19 18.88
N SER A 254 18.09 10.25 18.21
CA SER A 254 19.37 10.92 18.49
C SER A 254 19.35 11.77 19.76
N GLY A 255 18.19 11.90 20.40
CA GLY A 255 17.96 12.83 21.52
C GLY A 255 17.63 14.25 21.08
N LYS A 256 17.58 14.54 19.77
CA LYS A 256 17.27 15.88 19.25
C LYS A 256 15.81 15.98 18.87
N THR A 257 15.16 17.06 19.26
CA THR A 257 13.76 17.36 18.99
C THR A 257 13.63 18.23 17.73
N VAL A 258 12.62 17.92 16.94
CA VAL A 258 12.20 18.72 15.78
C VAL A 258 10.79 19.25 16.06
N LEU A 259 10.66 20.57 16.22
CA LEU A 259 9.36 21.23 16.40
C LEU A 259 8.92 21.82 15.06
N LEU A 260 7.68 21.51 14.64
CA LEU A 260 7.14 22.00 13.38
C LEU A 260 5.85 22.78 13.64
N ARG A 261 5.79 24.00 13.11
CA ARG A 261 4.63 24.88 13.14
C ARG A 261 4.09 25.09 11.74
N ALA A 262 2.77 25.06 11.60
CA ALA A 262 2.13 25.30 10.30
C ALA A 262 0.72 25.87 10.45
N ARG A 263 0.24 26.47 9.36
CA ARG A 263 -1.16 26.86 9.23
C ARG A 263 -2.07 25.65 9.14
N HIS A 264 -1.59 24.55 8.52
CA HIS A 264 -2.31 23.29 8.35
C HIS A 264 -1.38 22.08 8.45
N PHE A 265 -1.90 20.97 8.97
CA PHE A 265 -1.19 19.70 9.11
C PHE A 265 -1.91 18.61 8.31
N VAL A 266 -1.16 17.77 7.61
CA VAL A 266 -1.69 16.65 6.83
C VAL A 266 -1.07 15.35 7.32
N MET A 267 -1.92 14.43 7.77
CA MET A 267 -1.51 13.07 8.11
C MET A 267 -1.51 12.21 6.84
N ALA A 268 -0.36 11.64 6.50
CA ALA A 268 -0.14 10.80 5.33
C ALA A 268 0.82 9.62 5.64
N GLY A 269 0.86 9.18 6.90
CA GLY A 269 1.71 8.09 7.40
C GLY A 269 1.19 6.68 7.09
N GLY A 270 0.06 6.56 6.38
CA GLY A 270 -0.59 5.30 6.05
C GLY A 270 -1.53 4.79 7.14
N ALA A 271 -2.34 3.79 6.80
CA ALA A 271 -3.51 3.35 7.57
C ALA A 271 -3.20 2.70 8.94
N ILE A 272 -1.95 2.53 9.31
CA ILE A 272 -1.55 2.16 10.68
C ILE A 272 -0.94 3.37 11.40
N ASN A 273 -0.01 4.09 10.77
CA ASN A 273 0.77 5.11 11.47
C ASN A 273 -0.02 6.44 11.61
N SER A 274 -0.88 6.82 10.64
CA SER A 274 -1.72 8.01 10.75
C SER A 274 -2.70 7.93 11.94
N PRO A 275 -3.55 6.89 12.06
CA PRO A 275 -4.38 6.76 13.26
C PRO A 275 -3.57 6.58 14.54
N ALA A 276 -2.42 5.91 14.51
CA ALA A 276 -1.56 5.74 15.68
C ALA A 276 -0.98 7.07 16.18
N LEU A 277 -0.55 7.96 15.27
CA LEU A 277 -0.08 9.29 15.65
C LEU A 277 -1.20 10.12 16.27
N LEU A 278 -2.39 10.08 15.70
CA LEU A 278 -3.57 10.77 16.22
C LEU A 278 -3.98 10.24 17.61
N LEU A 279 -4.02 8.92 17.79
CA LEU A 279 -4.28 8.27 19.09
C LEU A 279 -3.23 8.68 20.14
N ARG A 280 -1.94 8.64 19.78
CA ARG A 280 -0.83 9.02 20.67
C ARG A 280 -0.87 10.50 21.08
N SER A 281 -1.46 11.31 20.22
CA SER A 281 -1.65 12.74 20.44
C SER A 281 -2.92 13.07 21.23
N ASN A 282 -3.76 12.10 21.54
CA ASN A 282 -5.10 12.28 22.11
C ASN A 282 -5.96 13.22 21.25
N ALA A 283 -5.98 13.00 19.94
CA ALA A 283 -6.82 13.79 19.03
C ALA A 283 -8.31 13.62 19.41
N PRO A 284 -9.14 14.68 19.29
CA PRO A 284 -10.57 14.61 19.64
C PRO A 284 -11.28 13.49 18.86
N ASP A 285 -11.88 12.54 19.57
CA ASP A 285 -12.62 11.40 18.99
C ASP A 285 -13.87 11.10 19.83
N PRO A 286 -14.89 11.97 19.82
CA PRO A 286 -16.06 11.85 20.67
C PRO A 286 -16.89 10.58 20.38
N ASN A 287 -16.74 10.00 19.21
CA ASN A 287 -17.47 8.80 18.78
C ASN A 287 -16.62 7.52 18.85
N TYR A 288 -15.38 7.59 19.33
CA TYR A 288 -14.47 6.45 19.44
C TYR A 288 -14.27 5.69 18.13
N LEU A 289 -14.14 6.41 17.01
CA LEU A 289 -13.98 5.85 15.67
C LEU A 289 -12.51 5.78 15.22
N LEU A 290 -11.64 6.59 15.81
CA LEU A 290 -10.24 6.66 15.45
C LEU A 290 -9.53 5.31 15.65
N GLY A 291 -8.82 4.87 14.63
CA GLY A 291 -8.16 3.56 14.59
C GLY A 291 -9.07 2.38 14.27
N ARG A 292 -10.40 2.56 14.26
CA ARG A 292 -11.35 1.48 13.97
C ARG A 292 -11.60 1.33 12.47
N ARG A 293 -12.16 0.17 12.09
CA ARG A 293 -12.44 -0.21 10.69
C ARG A 293 -11.19 -0.14 9.80
N THR A 294 -10.08 -0.62 10.32
CA THR A 294 -8.90 -0.88 9.49
C THR A 294 -9.15 -2.13 8.66
N MET A 295 -8.93 -2.05 7.36
CA MET A 295 -9.12 -3.13 6.39
C MET A 295 -7.77 -3.59 5.87
N LEU A 296 -7.62 -4.87 5.64
CA LEU A 296 -6.33 -5.45 5.25
C LEU A 296 -6.29 -5.99 3.83
N HIS A 297 -7.46 -6.14 3.15
CA HIS A 297 -7.50 -6.87 1.89
C HIS A 297 -6.78 -8.22 2.06
N PRO A 298 -7.23 -9.10 3.00
CA PRO A 298 -6.49 -10.28 3.41
C PRO A 298 -6.19 -11.17 2.21
N THR A 299 -4.94 -11.59 2.08
CA THR A 299 -4.45 -12.25 0.88
C THR A 299 -4.00 -13.67 1.19
N LEU A 300 -4.60 -14.63 0.50
CA LEU A 300 -4.24 -16.05 0.51
C LEU A 300 -3.18 -16.32 -0.56
N VAL A 301 -2.37 -17.34 -0.34
CA VAL A 301 -1.30 -17.77 -1.24
C VAL A 301 -1.47 -19.23 -1.59
N SER A 302 -1.28 -19.58 -2.86
CA SER A 302 -1.21 -20.96 -3.33
C SER A 302 0.01 -21.13 -4.24
N ALA A 303 0.80 -22.18 -4.00
CA ALA A 303 1.94 -22.55 -4.81
C ALA A 303 1.60 -23.76 -5.70
N GLY A 304 1.94 -23.69 -6.99
CA GLY A 304 1.86 -24.80 -7.95
C GLY A 304 3.24 -25.17 -8.45
N LEU A 305 3.54 -26.47 -8.51
CA LEU A 305 4.80 -26.99 -9.06
C LEU A 305 4.60 -27.44 -10.50
N PHE A 306 5.43 -26.95 -11.41
CA PHE A 306 5.36 -27.23 -12.85
C PHE A 306 6.56 -28.03 -13.35
N ALA A 307 6.43 -28.69 -14.49
CA ALA A 307 7.53 -29.41 -15.14
C ALA A 307 8.54 -28.43 -15.77
N GLN A 308 8.04 -27.37 -16.40
CA GLN A 308 8.87 -26.31 -16.99
C GLN A 308 9.34 -25.32 -15.91
N ARG A 309 10.37 -24.55 -16.25
CA ARG A 309 10.81 -23.42 -15.42
C ARG A 309 9.76 -22.31 -15.48
N VAL A 310 9.44 -21.75 -14.34
CA VAL A 310 8.53 -20.63 -14.17
C VAL A 310 9.31 -19.35 -13.86
N ASP A 311 10.38 -19.46 -13.09
CA ASP A 311 11.25 -18.35 -12.67
C ASP A 311 10.43 -17.12 -12.21
N ALA A 312 9.51 -17.35 -11.29
CA ALA A 312 8.49 -16.39 -10.89
C ALA A 312 9.04 -15.08 -10.28
N TYR A 313 10.34 -14.98 -10.04
CA TYR A 313 11.06 -13.77 -9.64
C TYR A 313 11.41 -12.86 -10.82
N ALA A 314 11.44 -13.40 -12.04
CA ALA A 314 11.87 -12.69 -13.24
C ALA A 314 10.70 -12.10 -14.00
N GLY A 315 10.89 -10.93 -14.59
CA GLY A 315 9.86 -10.24 -15.37
C GLY A 315 8.89 -9.43 -14.51
N ALA A 316 8.05 -8.64 -15.16
CA ALA A 316 7.08 -7.78 -14.48
C ALA A 316 6.07 -8.61 -13.67
N PRO A 317 6.01 -8.43 -12.33
CA PRO A 317 5.04 -9.10 -11.50
C PRO A 317 3.65 -8.51 -11.69
N GLN A 318 2.61 -9.26 -11.32
CA GLN A 318 1.22 -8.79 -11.34
C GLN A 318 0.87 -8.10 -12.66
N SER A 319 1.11 -8.78 -13.78
CA SER A 319 0.76 -8.28 -15.13
C SER A 319 -0.57 -8.81 -15.64
N VAL A 320 -1.08 -9.90 -15.04
CA VAL A 320 -2.38 -10.52 -15.32
C VAL A 320 -3.20 -10.59 -14.03
N TYR A 321 -4.50 -10.35 -14.13
CA TYR A 321 -5.45 -10.48 -13.03
C TYR A 321 -6.77 -11.13 -13.47
N SER A 322 -7.56 -11.60 -12.50
CA SER A 322 -8.96 -11.93 -12.70
C SER A 322 -9.82 -11.37 -11.57
N ASP A 323 -10.83 -10.58 -11.93
CA ASP A 323 -11.85 -10.04 -11.03
C ASP A 323 -13.17 -10.82 -11.07
N HIS A 324 -13.17 -11.98 -11.73
CA HIS A 324 -14.32 -12.84 -11.90
C HIS A 324 -15.04 -13.14 -10.58
N PHE A 325 -14.26 -13.49 -9.56
CA PHE A 325 -14.79 -13.88 -8.24
C PHE A 325 -15.26 -12.70 -7.37
N LEU A 326 -15.02 -11.47 -7.80
CA LEU A 326 -15.62 -10.28 -7.18
C LEU A 326 -17.06 -10.03 -7.62
N LYS A 327 -17.47 -10.64 -8.75
CA LYS A 327 -18.74 -10.39 -9.44
C LYS A 327 -19.78 -11.51 -9.24
N GLN A 328 -19.42 -12.57 -8.52
CA GLN A 328 -20.28 -13.75 -8.34
C GLN A 328 -21.37 -13.58 -7.26
N ALA A 329 -21.29 -12.54 -6.44
CA ALA A 329 -22.25 -12.23 -5.40
C ALA A 329 -22.46 -10.71 -5.30
N PRO A 330 -23.57 -10.24 -4.70
CA PRO A 330 -23.72 -8.84 -4.32
C PRO A 330 -22.51 -8.35 -3.50
N ILE A 331 -22.24 -7.03 -3.54
CA ILE A 331 -21.04 -6.45 -2.93
C ILE A 331 -20.96 -6.70 -1.42
N ASP A 332 -22.10 -6.77 -0.75
CA ASP A 332 -22.27 -7.01 0.69
C ASP A 332 -22.62 -8.48 1.02
N GLY A 333 -22.65 -9.35 0.02
CA GLY A 333 -22.88 -10.79 0.15
C GLY A 333 -21.60 -11.56 0.48
N ALA A 334 -21.47 -12.77 -0.08
CA ALA A 334 -20.29 -13.61 0.09
C ALA A 334 -19.00 -12.87 -0.31
N VAL A 335 -17.96 -12.98 0.52
CA VAL A 335 -16.69 -12.26 0.31
C VAL A 335 -16.05 -12.66 -1.00
N GLY A 336 -16.04 -11.76 -1.97
CA GLY A 336 -15.36 -11.95 -3.24
C GLY A 336 -13.83 -11.76 -3.14
N PHE A 337 -13.11 -12.16 -4.17
CA PHE A 337 -11.66 -12.02 -4.22
C PHE A 337 -11.14 -11.72 -5.63
N LEU A 338 -10.01 -11.01 -5.68
CA LEU A 338 -9.23 -10.75 -6.88
C LEU A 338 -8.09 -11.77 -6.97
N LEU A 339 -7.78 -12.27 -8.18
CA LEU A 339 -6.62 -13.14 -8.40
C LEU A 339 -5.50 -12.38 -9.12
N GLU A 340 -4.27 -12.56 -8.64
CA GLU A 340 -3.03 -12.04 -9.24
C GLU A 340 -1.88 -13.04 -9.07
N ALA A 341 -0.85 -12.94 -9.92
CA ALA A 341 0.38 -13.72 -9.78
C ALA A 341 1.52 -12.82 -9.25
N PRO A 342 2.00 -13.02 -8.01
CA PRO A 342 3.03 -12.18 -7.40
C PRO A 342 4.42 -12.51 -7.93
N PRO A 343 5.42 -11.63 -7.73
CA PRO A 343 6.80 -12.07 -7.84
C PRO A 343 7.12 -13.01 -6.67
N ILE A 344 7.90 -14.05 -6.94
CA ILE A 344 8.34 -14.97 -5.90
C ILE A 344 9.85 -14.85 -5.77
N HIS A 345 10.31 -14.25 -4.68
CA HIS A 345 11.72 -14.18 -4.33
C HIS A 345 12.05 -15.19 -3.22
N PRO A 346 13.30 -15.67 -3.12
CA PRO A 346 13.65 -16.80 -2.26
C PRO A 346 13.30 -16.62 -0.78
N VAL A 347 13.60 -15.46 -0.17
CA VAL A 347 13.32 -15.22 1.25
C VAL A 347 11.80 -15.07 1.47
N MET A 348 11.11 -14.35 0.59
CA MET A 348 9.66 -14.23 0.65
C MET A 348 8.97 -15.59 0.56
N LEU A 349 9.38 -16.45 -0.38
CA LEU A 349 8.83 -17.80 -0.50
C LEU A 349 9.11 -18.63 0.77
N ALA A 350 10.36 -18.68 1.21
CA ALA A 350 10.75 -19.48 2.36
C ALA A 350 10.02 -19.09 3.65
N THR A 351 9.67 -17.79 3.81
CA THR A 351 8.93 -17.31 4.99
C THR A 351 7.41 -17.46 4.87
N THR A 352 6.89 -17.63 3.65
CA THR A 352 5.44 -17.77 3.39
C THR A 352 4.99 -19.23 3.35
N MET A 353 5.84 -20.13 2.85
CA MET A 353 5.53 -21.55 2.79
C MET A 353 5.40 -22.16 4.18
N ALA A 354 4.48 -23.13 4.29
CA ALA A 354 4.32 -23.95 5.47
C ALA A 354 5.43 -25.00 5.58
N GLY A 355 5.64 -25.54 6.79
CA GLY A 355 6.59 -26.60 7.08
C GLY A 355 7.98 -26.11 7.47
N PHE A 356 8.86 -27.06 7.75
CA PHE A 356 10.24 -26.83 8.20
C PHE A 356 11.16 -28.02 7.88
N GLY A 357 12.46 -27.84 8.07
CA GLY A 357 13.47 -28.91 7.95
C GLY A 357 13.61 -29.48 6.52
N PRO A 358 13.87 -30.81 6.36
CA PRO A 358 14.16 -31.42 5.07
C PRO A 358 13.05 -31.27 4.02
N ALA A 359 11.77 -31.33 4.44
CA ALA A 359 10.63 -31.16 3.53
C ALA A 359 10.58 -29.75 2.95
N HIS A 360 10.72 -28.72 3.80
CA HIS A 360 10.80 -27.32 3.37
C HIS A 360 11.99 -27.09 2.44
N ALA A 361 13.19 -27.63 2.77
CA ALA A 361 14.37 -27.54 1.93
C ALA A 361 14.17 -28.23 0.57
N ALA A 362 13.45 -29.36 0.53
CA ALA A 362 13.10 -30.04 -0.71
C ALA A 362 12.24 -29.16 -1.62
N THR A 363 11.21 -28.50 -1.06
CA THR A 363 10.38 -27.57 -1.82
C THR A 363 11.19 -26.37 -2.31
N MET A 364 12.10 -25.81 -1.50
CA MET A 364 12.96 -24.70 -1.92
C MET A 364 13.92 -25.07 -3.04
N ARG A 365 14.32 -26.34 -3.18
CA ARG A 365 15.10 -26.79 -4.35
C ARG A 365 14.32 -26.73 -5.67
N GLU A 366 12.99 -26.84 -5.60
CA GLU A 366 12.10 -26.71 -6.76
C GLU A 366 11.76 -25.23 -7.08
N PHE A 367 12.39 -24.26 -6.41
CA PHE A 367 12.11 -22.83 -6.55
C PHE A 367 11.95 -22.34 -8.00
N PRO A 368 12.81 -22.74 -8.97
CA PRO A 368 12.67 -22.32 -10.37
C PRO A 368 11.38 -22.80 -11.05
N HIS A 369 10.71 -23.80 -10.51
CA HIS A 369 9.52 -24.44 -11.05
C HIS A 369 8.23 -24.05 -10.33
N ILE A 370 8.33 -23.17 -9.32
CA ILE A 370 7.19 -22.76 -8.50
C ILE A 370 6.46 -21.60 -9.15
N HIS A 371 5.17 -21.79 -9.37
CA HIS A 371 4.18 -20.78 -9.70
C HIS A 371 3.46 -20.34 -8.44
N GLY A 372 3.17 -19.04 -8.30
CA GLY A 372 2.39 -18.50 -7.18
C GLY A 372 1.14 -17.77 -7.62
N LEU A 373 0.06 -17.98 -6.89
CA LEU A 373 -1.17 -17.19 -6.99
C LEU A 373 -1.51 -16.53 -5.67
N LEU A 374 -2.12 -15.34 -5.77
CA LEU A 374 -2.73 -14.59 -4.69
C LEU A 374 -4.24 -14.55 -4.87
N GLY A 375 -4.97 -14.79 -3.78
CA GLY A 375 -6.41 -14.52 -3.69
C GLY A 375 -6.64 -13.40 -2.68
N LEU A 376 -6.95 -12.19 -3.16
CA LEU A 376 -7.09 -10.98 -2.35
C LEU A 376 -8.57 -10.79 -1.98
N LEU A 377 -8.94 -11.02 -0.71
CA LEU A 377 -10.31 -10.99 -0.21
C LEU A 377 -10.83 -9.55 -0.06
N ARG A 378 -11.98 -9.24 -0.65
CA ARG A 378 -12.65 -7.94 -0.53
C ARG A 378 -13.32 -7.81 0.84
N ASP A 379 -12.63 -7.27 1.85
CA ASP A 379 -13.14 -7.09 3.21
C ASP A 379 -13.83 -5.73 3.44
N GLY A 380 -14.64 -5.65 4.48
CA GLY A 380 -15.30 -4.43 4.93
C GLY A 380 -16.71 -4.18 4.39
N PHE A 381 -17.24 -5.02 3.52
CA PHE A 381 -18.57 -4.85 2.88
C PHE A 381 -19.65 -5.72 3.53
N HIS A 382 -19.32 -6.95 3.90
CA HIS A 382 -20.28 -7.86 4.53
C HIS A 382 -20.85 -7.23 5.82
N PRO A 383 -22.17 -7.33 6.10
CA PRO A 383 -22.79 -6.72 7.27
C PRO A 383 -22.14 -7.10 8.62
N GLY A 384 -21.63 -8.31 8.72
CA GLY A 384 -20.90 -8.79 9.91
C GLY A 384 -19.44 -8.32 9.99
N SER A 385 -18.90 -7.66 8.96
CA SER A 385 -17.51 -7.22 8.95
C SER A 385 -17.30 -5.99 9.85
N VAL A 386 -16.58 -6.18 10.94
CA VAL A 386 -16.19 -5.09 11.85
C VAL A 386 -14.87 -4.44 11.47
N GLY A 387 -14.05 -5.10 10.63
CA GLY A 387 -12.68 -4.69 10.34
C GLY A 387 -11.76 -4.75 11.56
N GLY A 388 -10.53 -4.34 11.38
CA GLY A 388 -9.54 -4.25 12.44
C GLY A 388 -9.60 -2.97 13.26
N SER A 389 -8.71 -2.87 14.24
CA SER A 389 -8.49 -1.65 15.00
C SER A 389 -7.01 -1.42 15.27
N VAL A 390 -6.52 -0.24 14.94
CA VAL A 390 -5.21 0.25 15.38
C VAL A 390 -5.34 0.74 16.82
N ARG A 391 -4.48 0.24 17.68
CA ARG A 391 -4.36 0.64 19.09
C ARG A 391 -2.91 0.97 19.40
N LEU A 392 -2.67 1.51 20.59
CA LEU A 392 -1.32 1.74 21.10
C LEU A 392 -1.00 0.72 22.19
N LYS A 393 0.20 0.16 22.13
CA LYS A 393 0.83 -0.59 23.22
C LYS A 393 2.21 0.03 23.45
N ASP A 394 2.44 0.55 24.63
CA ASP A 394 3.69 1.24 25.00
C ASP A 394 4.06 2.36 23.99
N GLY A 395 3.02 3.09 23.51
CA GLY A 395 3.16 4.17 22.52
C GLY A 395 3.37 3.70 21.06
N ALA A 396 3.60 2.42 20.83
CA ALA A 396 3.74 1.84 19.49
C ALA A 396 2.40 1.36 18.91
N PRO A 397 2.22 1.45 17.57
CA PRO A 397 1.00 0.95 16.94
C PRO A 397 0.90 -0.57 16.97
N VAL A 398 -0.26 -1.08 17.31
CA VAL A 398 -0.61 -2.49 17.25
C VAL A 398 -1.94 -2.63 16.51
N LEU A 399 -1.99 -3.49 15.51
CA LEU A 399 -3.21 -3.77 14.75
C LEU A 399 -3.87 -5.07 15.24
N HIS A 400 -5.10 -4.96 15.73
CA HIS A 400 -5.99 -6.09 15.99
C HIS A 400 -6.89 -6.28 14.77
N TYR A 401 -6.95 -7.49 14.24
CA TYR A 401 -7.77 -7.78 13.07
C TYR A 401 -8.48 -9.15 13.24
N PRO A 402 -9.78 -9.15 13.59
CA PRO A 402 -10.55 -10.38 13.70
C PRO A 402 -10.84 -10.93 12.29
N LEU A 403 -10.63 -12.22 12.12
CA LEU A 403 -11.04 -12.96 10.94
C LEU A 403 -12.37 -13.66 11.28
N ASP A 404 -13.45 -13.19 10.68
CA ASP A 404 -14.80 -13.73 10.86
C ASP A 404 -15.09 -14.89 9.89
N ASP A 405 -16.22 -15.59 10.10
CA ASP A 405 -16.61 -16.74 9.30
C ASP A 405 -16.78 -16.41 7.80
N SER A 406 -17.19 -15.18 7.49
CA SER A 406 -17.34 -14.76 6.08
C SER A 406 -15.99 -14.64 5.39
N LEU A 407 -14.95 -14.17 6.08
CA LEU A 407 -13.59 -14.14 5.58
C LEU A 407 -12.99 -15.55 5.46
N TRP A 408 -13.28 -16.44 6.40
CA TRP A 408 -12.81 -17.83 6.32
C TRP A 408 -13.49 -18.60 5.18
N ASP A 409 -14.78 -18.36 4.91
CA ASP A 409 -15.45 -18.91 3.74
C ASP A 409 -14.83 -18.36 2.44
N GLY A 410 -14.58 -17.04 2.37
CA GLY A 410 -13.87 -16.42 1.26
C GLY A 410 -12.48 -17.03 1.04
N ALA A 411 -11.72 -17.29 2.12
CA ALA A 411 -10.42 -17.93 2.08
C ALA A 411 -10.48 -19.34 1.48
N ARG A 412 -11.46 -20.16 1.94
CA ARG A 412 -11.68 -21.51 1.39
C ARG A 412 -11.95 -21.46 -0.11
N ARG A 413 -12.89 -20.59 -0.55
CA ARG A 413 -13.24 -20.46 -1.96
C ARG A 413 -12.06 -19.96 -2.81
N ALA A 414 -11.25 -19.03 -2.28
CA ALA A 414 -10.07 -18.53 -2.97
C ALA A 414 -9.02 -19.62 -3.15
N LEU A 415 -8.71 -20.42 -2.11
CA LEU A 415 -7.74 -21.51 -2.21
C LEU A 415 -8.21 -22.62 -3.17
N LEU A 416 -9.51 -22.94 -3.19
CA LEU A 416 -10.08 -23.87 -4.15
C LEU A 416 -9.93 -23.35 -5.59
N ALA A 417 -10.34 -22.12 -5.85
CA ALA A 417 -10.24 -21.52 -7.19
C ALA A 417 -8.79 -21.43 -7.68
N MET A 418 -7.85 -21.05 -6.82
CA MET A 418 -6.43 -21.00 -7.17
C MET A 418 -5.88 -22.40 -7.52
N ALA A 419 -6.22 -23.42 -6.73
CA ALA A 419 -5.78 -24.78 -7.00
C ALA A 419 -6.35 -25.33 -8.31
N GLU A 420 -7.64 -25.07 -8.60
CA GLU A 420 -8.28 -25.47 -9.85
C GLU A 420 -7.61 -24.85 -11.07
N ILE A 421 -7.34 -23.53 -11.02
CA ILE A 421 -6.65 -22.79 -12.08
C ILE A 421 -5.22 -23.33 -12.27
N GLN A 422 -4.49 -23.64 -11.18
CA GLN A 422 -3.14 -24.18 -11.25
C GLN A 422 -3.12 -25.55 -11.91
N PHE A 423 -4.04 -26.46 -11.57
CA PHE A 423 -4.15 -27.76 -12.24
C PHE A 423 -4.59 -27.62 -13.70
N ALA A 424 -5.53 -26.73 -14.00
CA ALA A 424 -5.95 -26.45 -15.37
C ALA A 424 -4.81 -25.87 -16.23
N ALA A 425 -3.85 -25.16 -15.60
CA ALA A 425 -2.61 -24.69 -16.23
C ALA A 425 -1.55 -25.78 -16.41
N GLY A 426 -1.74 -26.98 -15.87
CA GLY A 426 -0.83 -28.11 -15.98
C GLY A 426 0.14 -28.29 -14.78
N ALA A 427 -0.21 -27.82 -13.61
CA ALA A 427 0.59 -28.06 -12.39
C ALA A 427 0.69 -29.56 -12.09
N ARG A 428 1.91 -30.05 -11.79
CA ARG A 428 2.15 -31.41 -11.31
C ARG A 428 1.62 -31.61 -9.89
N SER A 429 1.69 -30.57 -9.09
CA SER A 429 1.13 -30.55 -7.75
C SER A 429 0.81 -29.12 -7.30
N VAL A 430 -0.10 -29.00 -6.32
CA VAL A 430 -0.47 -27.74 -5.70
C VAL A 430 -0.37 -27.85 -4.19
N GLN A 431 0.16 -26.82 -3.57
CA GLN A 431 0.28 -26.68 -2.12
C GLN A 431 -0.24 -25.29 -1.69
N PRO A 432 -1.43 -25.19 -1.11
CA PRO A 432 -1.88 -23.95 -0.50
C PRO A 432 -1.02 -23.59 0.72
N ALA A 433 -0.85 -22.30 0.98
CA ALA A 433 -0.08 -21.82 2.14
C ALA A 433 -0.91 -22.02 3.43
N HIS A 434 -0.96 -23.25 3.90
CA HIS A 434 -1.70 -23.67 5.09
C HIS A 434 -0.94 -24.77 5.82
N GLU A 435 -0.77 -24.67 7.14
CA GLU A 435 0.09 -25.56 7.93
C GLU A 435 -0.33 -27.03 7.91
N ALA A 436 -1.63 -27.29 7.79
CA ALA A 436 -2.17 -28.66 7.73
C ALA A 436 -2.43 -29.12 6.27
N ALA A 437 -2.10 -28.32 5.25
CA ALA A 437 -2.28 -28.75 3.87
C ALA A 437 -1.17 -29.69 3.45
N GLY A 438 -1.55 -30.74 2.72
CA GLY A 438 -0.62 -31.57 2.00
C GLY A 438 -0.23 -30.97 0.63
N THR A 439 0.69 -31.64 -0.05
CA THR A 439 0.96 -31.42 -1.47
C THR A 439 0.01 -32.31 -2.28
N TYR A 440 -0.91 -31.70 -3.01
CA TYR A 440 -1.92 -32.40 -3.80
C TYR A 440 -1.41 -32.61 -5.23
N THR A 441 -1.55 -33.83 -5.76
CA THR A 441 -1.07 -34.22 -7.10
C THR A 441 -2.19 -34.34 -8.14
N SER A 442 -3.43 -34.03 -7.75
CA SER A 442 -4.58 -33.94 -8.66
C SER A 442 -5.62 -32.95 -8.16
N TRP A 443 -6.43 -32.41 -9.07
CA TRP A 443 -7.53 -31.53 -8.70
C TRP A 443 -8.55 -32.22 -7.78
N GLY A 444 -8.89 -33.50 -8.04
CA GLY A 444 -9.81 -34.23 -7.17
C GLY A 444 -9.33 -34.33 -5.72
N ALA A 445 -8.03 -34.62 -5.53
CA ALA A 445 -7.42 -34.66 -4.19
C ALA A 445 -7.36 -33.26 -3.54
N ALA A 446 -6.98 -32.24 -4.33
CA ALA A 446 -6.93 -30.87 -3.84
C ALA A 446 -8.30 -30.35 -3.44
N LYS A 447 -9.33 -30.57 -4.27
CA LYS A 447 -10.71 -30.13 -4.01
C LYS A 447 -11.21 -30.66 -2.68
N LYS A 448 -11.03 -31.96 -2.43
CA LYS A 448 -11.42 -32.59 -1.15
C LYS A 448 -10.55 -32.06 0.00
N GLY A 449 -9.23 -32.15 -0.13
CA GLY A 449 -8.31 -31.79 0.93
C GLY A 449 -8.41 -30.34 1.36
N ILE A 450 -8.53 -29.40 0.41
CA ILE A 450 -8.69 -27.96 0.70
C ILE A 450 -10.05 -27.66 1.33
N ALA A 451 -11.13 -28.31 0.90
CA ALA A 451 -12.46 -28.14 1.48
C ALA A 451 -12.50 -28.58 2.96
N ASP A 452 -11.75 -29.62 3.31
CA ASP A 452 -11.70 -30.23 4.65
C ASP A 452 -10.71 -29.52 5.59
N LEU A 453 -9.92 -28.52 5.14
CA LEU A 453 -8.97 -27.79 5.99
C LEU A 453 -9.69 -27.01 7.10
N ALA A 454 -9.04 -26.95 8.27
CA ALA A 454 -9.50 -26.11 9.38
C ALA A 454 -9.04 -24.66 9.16
N TYR A 455 -9.93 -23.79 8.69
CA TYR A 455 -9.66 -22.37 8.45
C TYR A 455 -9.66 -21.60 9.77
N ARG A 456 -8.48 -21.30 10.27
CA ARG A 456 -8.25 -20.51 11.50
C ARG A 456 -6.88 -19.87 11.51
N VAL A 457 -6.71 -18.91 12.42
CA VAL A 457 -5.42 -18.23 12.66
C VAL A 457 -4.31 -19.25 12.96
N HIS A 458 -3.10 -18.94 12.51
CA HIS A 458 -1.88 -19.74 12.62
C HIS A 458 -1.87 -21.06 11.83
N LEU A 459 -2.99 -21.51 11.28
CA LEU A 459 -3.01 -22.60 10.30
C LEU A 459 -3.02 -22.08 8.87
N THR A 460 -3.91 -21.13 8.56
CA THR A 460 -3.97 -20.49 7.25
C THR A 460 -3.01 -19.32 7.20
N ARG A 461 -2.06 -19.33 6.29
CA ARG A 461 -1.13 -18.22 6.06
C ARG A 461 -1.83 -17.10 5.34
N ILE A 462 -1.85 -15.92 5.96
CA ILE A 462 -2.47 -14.72 5.40
C ILE A 462 -1.45 -13.59 5.42
N VAL A 463 -1.40 -12.83 4.33
CA VAL A 463 -0.57 -11.64 4.19
C VAL A 463 -1.41 -10.44 3.78
N SER A 464 -0.88 -9.24 3.94
CA SER A 464 -1.48 -8.00 3.45
C SER A 464 -0.40 -7.03 3.00
N ALA A 465 -0.65 -6.36 1.88
CA ALA A 465 0.12 -5.19 1.42
C ALA A 465 -0.81 -3.97 1.21
N HIS A 466 -2.10 -4.10 1.53
CA HIS A 466 -3.16 -3.15 1.22
C HIS A 466 -3.90 -2.71 2.49
N VAL A 467 -3.19 -2.03 3.40
CA VAL A 467 -3.80 -1.54 4.65
C VAL A 467 -4.60 -0.27 4.36
N MET A 468 -5.87 -0.26 4.73
CA MET A 468 -6.83 0.82 4.52
C MET A 468 -7.64 1.08 5.80
N GLY A 469 -8.29 2.24 5.92
CA GLY A 469 -9.14 2.56 7.06
C GLY A 469 -8.38 3.02 8.32
N GLY A 470 -9.11 3.18 9.42
CA GLY A 470 -8.58 3.73 10.68
C GLY A 470 -8.81 5.23 10.87
N CYS A 471 -9.05 6.00 9.78
CA CYS A 471 -9.49 7.40 9.80
C CYS A 471 -10.62 7.60 8.78
N MET A 472 -11.63 6.79 8.85
CA MET A 472 -12.68 6.60 7.84
C MET A 472 -13.39 7.89 7.44
N LEU A 473 -13.54 8.09 6.11
CA LEU A 473 -14.40 9.11 5.50
C LEU A 473 -15.87 8.85 5.79
N SER A 474 -16.60 9.90 6.12
CA SER A 474 -18.06 9.90 6.11
C SER A 474 -18.61 11.32 5.94
N GLY A 475 -19.73 11.48 5.28
CA GLY A 475 -20.50 12.74 5.31
C GLY A 475 -21.25 12.97 6.63
N ASP A 476 -21.29 11.97 7.50
CA ASP A 476 -21.88 12.01 8.83
C ASP A 476 -20.77 11.97 9.90
N PRO A 477 -20.57 13.06 10.69
CA PRO A 477 -19.53 13.13 11.71
C PRO A 477 -19.70 12.08 12.83
N ALA A 478 -20.90 11.57 13.04
CA ALA A 478 -21.12 10.47 14.00
C ALA A 478 -20.60 9.12 13.48
N ARG A 479 -20.21 9.02 12.21
CA ARG A 479 -19.83 7.77 11.55
C ARG A 479 -18.47 7.83 10.85
N GLY A 480 -17.77 8.97 10.91
CA GLY A 480 -16.47 9.19 10.30
C GLY A 480 -15.50 9.91 11.22
N VAL A 481 -14.22 9.75 10.93
CA VAL A 481 -13.11 10.49 11.56
C VAL A 481 -12.80 11.76 10.78
N VAL A 482 -13.00 11.71 9.47
CA VAL A 482 -12.79 12.82 8.54
C VAL A 482 -14.02 13.01 7.64
N ASP A 483 -14.20 14.25 7.20
CA ASP A 483 -15.24 14.63 6.24
C ASP A 483 -14.91 14.13 4.82
N PRO A 484 -15.81 14.26 3.83
CA PRO A 484 -15.56 13.83 2.45
C PRO A 484 -14.38 14.52 1.75
N ASP A 485 -13.86 15.61 2.29
CA ASP A 485 -12.69 16.34 1.80
C ASP A 485 -11.40 16.01 2.57
N GLY A 486 -11.46 15.01 3.48
CA GLY A 486 -10.34 14.55 4.27
C GLY A 486 -10.03 15.40 5.50
N ARG A 487 -10.85 16.40 5.83
CA ARG A 487 -10.67 17.27 7.01
C ARG A 487 -11.08 16.52 8.27
N TYR A 488 -10.27 16.61 9.31
CA TYR A 488 -10.53 15.94 10.58
C TYR A 488 -11.69 16.59 11.32
N TYR A 489 -12.68 15.81 11.72
CA TYR A 489 -13.79 16.33 12.53
C TYR A 489 -13.28 16.83 13.89
N GLY A 490 -13.68 18.05 14.26
CA GLY A 490 -13.28 18.69 15.51
C GLY A 490 -11.94 19.42 15.50
N LEU A 491 -11.18 19.41 14.37
CA LEU A 491 -9.93 20.17 14.23
C LEU A 491 -9.89 20.94 12.91
N ARG A 492 -9.76 22.28 12.99
CA ARG A 492 -9.87 23.15 11.81
C ARG A 492 -8.65 23.13 10.87
N ASN A 493 -7.51 22.69 11.35
CA ASN A 493 -6.25 22.73 10.60
C ASN A 493 -5.56 21.37 10.51
N LEU A 494 -6.36 20.31 10.47
CA LEU A 494 -5.85 18.94 10.30
C LEU A 494 -6.65 18.21 9.21
N SER A 495 -5.94 17.50 8.35
CA SER A 495 -6.51 16.59 7.34
C SER A 495 -5.78 15.24 7.33
N VAL A 496 -6.42 14.22 6.80
CA VAL A 496 -5.82 12.89 6.57
C VAL A 496 -5.86 12.59 5.08
N HIS A 497 -4.69 12.41 4.45
CA HIS A 497 -4.52 12.25 3.02
C HIS A 497 -3.74 10.96 2.71
N ASP A 498 -4.29 9.81 3.06
CA ASP A 498 -3.74 8.49 2.74
C ASP A 498 -4.83 7.40 2.74
N GLY A 499 -4.44 6.13 2.62
CA GLY A 499 -5.39 5.02 2.63
C GLY A 499 -6.16 4.83 3.94
N ALA A 500 -5.79 5.54 5.02
CA ALA A 500 -6.53 5.51 6.28
C ALA A 500 -7.96 6.05 6.15
N VAL A 501 -8.23 6.87 5.16
CA VAL A 501 -9.56 7.46 4.95
C VAL A 501 -10.58 6.50 4.35
N PHE A 502 -10.18 5.36 3.79
CA PHE A 502 -11.10 4.46 3.12
C PHE A 502 -12.04 3.73 4.09
N PRO A 503 -13.37 3.75 3.85
CA PRO A 503 -14.34 3.11 4.74
C PRO A 503 -14.32 1.58 4.71
N THR A 504 -13.85 0.99 3.60
CA THR A 504 -13.70 -0.45 3.36
C THR A 504 -12.40 -0.68 2.59
N SER A 505 -12.01 -1.94 2.35
CA SER A 505 -11.10 -2.20 1.23
C SER A 505 -11.76 -1.72 -0.07
N ILE A 506 -10.96 -1.50 -1.13
CA ILE A 506 -11.57 -1.13 -2.42
C ILE A 506 -11.93 -2.33 -3.29
N GLY A 507 -11.50 -3.54 -2.91
CA GLY A 507 -11.65 -4.75 -3.71
C GLY A 507 -10.65 -4.88 -4.85
N ALA A 508 -9.61 -4.01 -4.87
CA ALA A 508 -8.48 -4.01 -5.81
C ALA A 508 -7.24 -3.39 -5.13
N ASN A 509 -6.11 -3.33 -5.84
CA ASN A 509 -4.88 -2.69 -5.36
C ASN A 509 -5.11 -1.18 -5.19
N PRO A 510 -4.92 -0.58 -3.99
CA PRO A 510 -5.53 0.71 -3.65
C PRO A 510 -4.73 1.95 -4.10
N GLN A 511 -3.49 1.81 -4.62
CA GLN A 511 -2.62 2.97 -4.80
C GLN A 511 -3.20 4.06 -5.70
N LEU A 512 -3.78 3.72 -6.87
CA LEU A 512 -4.36 4.70 -7.78
C LEU A 512 -5.59 5.38 -7.16
N SER A 513 -6.38 4.63 -6.38
CA SER A 513 -7.51 5.19 -5.61
C SER A 513 -7.03 6.20 -4.57
N ILE A 514 -5.92 5.91 -3.87
CA ILE A 514 -5.31 6.86 -2.93
C ILE A 514 -4.86 8.12 -3.70
N TYR A 515 -4.14 7.95 -4.80
CA TYR A 515 -3.66 9.09 -5.60
C TYR A 515 -4.80 10.01 -6.04
N ALA A 516 -5.84 9.46 -6.65
CA ALA A 516 -6.95 10.23 -7.21
C ALA A 516 -7.78 10.96 -6.12
N ILE A 517 -8.13 10.25 -5.05
CA ILE A 517 -8.91 10.82 -3.95
C ILE A 517 -8.10 11.88 -3.21
N VAL A 518 -6.82 11.63 -2.94
CA VAL A 518 -5.93 12.60 -2.31
C VAL A 518 -5.66 13.79 -3.22
N ALA A 519 -5.55 13.60 -4.53
CA ALA A 519 -5.40 14.72 -5.46
C ALA A 519 -6.59 15.68 -5.40
N ARG A 520 -7.83 15.13 -5.32
CA ARG A 520 -9.02 15.93 -5.08
C ARG A 520 -8.94 16.67 -3.74
N MET A 521 -8.64 15.98 -2.64
CA MET A 521 -8.54 16.57 -1.31
C MET A 521 -7.47 17.67 -1.25
N SER A 522 -6.28 17.41 -1.82
CA SER A 522 -5.16 18.35 -1.84
C SER A 522 -5.46 19.59 -2.67
N SER A 523 -6.19 19.44 -3.78
CA SER A 523 -6.62 20.57 -4.61
C SER A 523 -7.62 21.46 -3.87
N LEU A 524 -8.56 20.88 -3.15
CA LEU A 524 -9.50 21.63 -2.30
C LEU A 524 -8.78 22.33 -1.13
N LEU A 525 -7.78 21.67 -0.53
CA LEU A 525 -6.97 22.27 0.53
C LEU A 525 -6.13 23.43 -0.01
N ALA A 526 -5.48 23.28 -1.18
CA ALA A 526 -4.73 24.35 -1.84
C ALA A 526 -5.62 25.57 -2.09
N GLN A 527 -6.80 25.36 -2.64
CA GLN A 527 -7.77 26.43 -2.88
C GLN A 527 -8.21 27.12 -1.58
N ALA A 528 -8.45 26.36 -0.52
CA ALA A 528 -8.83 26.92 0.78
C ALA A 528 -7.72 27.76 1.43
N LEU A 529 -6.45 27.38 1.25
CA LEU A 529 -5.30 28.07 1.83
C LEU A 529 -4.81 29.27 1.01
N THR A 530 -4.98 29.24 -0.33
CA THR A 530 -4.47 30.28 -1.25
C THR A 530 -5.56 31.23 -1.75
N GLY A 531 -6.83 30.84 -1.68
CA GLY A 531 -7.96 31.54 -2.30
C GLY A 531 -7.98 31.41 -3.84
N ARG A 532 -7.15 30.54 -4.44
CA ARG A 532 -7.03 30.35 -5.89
C ARG A 532 -7.22 28.87 -6.24
N PRO A 533 -7.66 28.54 -7.48
CA PRO A 533 -7.67 27.16 -7.95
C PRO A 533 -6.28 26.51 -7.79
N ALA A 534 -6.27 25.25 -7.41
CA ALA A 534 -5.01 24.51 -7.28
C ALA A 534 -4.30 24.36 -8.62
N ALA A 535 -2.98 24.37 -8.58
CA ALA A 535 -2.18 23.98 -9.73
C ALA A 535 -2.34 22.49 -10.02
N VAL A 536 -2.43 22.11 -11.29
CA VAL A 536 -2.60 20.73 -11.74
C VAL A 536 -1.23 20.13 -12.05
N PRO A 537 -0.87 18.99 -11.41
CA PRO A 537 0.34 18.26 -11.79
C PRO A 537 0.29 17.83 -13.26
N VAL A 538 1.37 18.08 -13.99
CA VAL A 538 1.53 17.61 -15.37
C VAL A 538 2.57 16.50 -15.42
N ALA A 539 2.42 15.60 -16.39
CA ALA A 539 3.46 14.60 -16.65
C ALA A 539 4.77 15.31 -17.02
N ASP A 540 5.90 14.84 -16.48
CA ASP A 540 7.20 15.36 -16.88
C ASP A 540 7.37 15.13 -18.39
N ALA A 541 7.65 16.18 -19.15
CA ALA A 541 8.08 16.05 -20.53
C ALA A 541 9.38 15.22 -20.52
N GLY A 542 9.34 14.04 -21.14
CA GLY A 542 10.38 13.01 -21.12
C GLY A 542 11.76 13.47 -21.57
#